data_a762c0305236f78c06a525a335548d71
#
_entry.id   a762c0305236f78c06a525a335548d71
#
_cell.length_a   1.000
_cell.length_b   1.000
_cell.length_c   1.000
_cell.angle_alpha   90.00
_cell.angle_beta   90.00
_cell.angle_gamma   90.00
#
_symmetry.space_group_name_H-M   'P 1'
#
loop_
_entity.id
_entity.type
_entity.pdbx_description
1 polymer ?
#
loop_
_entity_poly.entity_id
_entity_poly.type
_entity_poly.pdbx_seq_one_letter_code
_entity_poly.pdbx_strand_id
1 'polypeptide(L)'
;MSAKTAVSRNASLQGHVAIVSGAARGIGRAVAMALAKAGASVAVFDALAADDTAASATAQGAVCKGWQLDISDEQAVERAAAEVQARLGPVSIIVAAAGIMPSGAVDSGIAQWRRVLAVNLDGARHLIAACYPGMAARGDGRIVLVSSVAARQGGLLAGAEYSASKGALVSLGRHVARNGAAHGVRCNIVSPGVIETDMNAHLPKPDIHTLPARRLGSPQDVAGPVVFLCSDRANYITGIELPVNGGQLFYP
;
A
#
# COMPACT_ATOMS: atom_id res chain seq x y z
N MET A 1 -28.91 -3.47 -24.99
CA MET A 1 -28.02 -4.62 -25.23
C MET A 1 -26.61 -4.14 -24.86
N SER A 2 -26.12 -4.55 -23.70
CA SER A 2 -24.84 -4.10 -23.15
C SER A 2 -23.72 -4.84 -23.87
N ALA A 3 -22.75 -4.09 -24.44
CA ALA A 3 -21.54 -4.63 -25.00
C ALA A 3 -20.77 -5.39 -23.90
N LYS A 4 -20.58 -6.70 -24.06
CA LYS A 4 -19.69 -7.51 -23.23
C LYS A 4 -18.28 -6.96 -23.41
N THR A 5 -17.82 -6.18 -22.44
CA THR A 5 -16.44 -5.71 -22.40
C THR A 5 -15.55 -6.95 -22.30
N ALA A 6 -14.78 -7.22 -23.34
CA ALA A 6 -13.80 -8.30 -23.32
C ALA A 6 -12.83 -8.05 -22.18
N VAL A 7 -12.69 -9.03 -21.29
CA VAL A 7 -11.73 -8.97 -20.18
C VAL A 7 -10.33 -8.80 -20.78
N SER A 8 -9.75 -7.62 -20.62
CA SER A 8 -8.37 -7.35 -21.07
C SER A 8 -7.43 -8.38 -20.41
N ARG A 9 -6.67 -9.12 -21.22
CA ARG A 9 -5.73 -10.15 -20.74
C ARG A 9 -4.52 -9.56 -20.03
N ASN A 10 -4.25 -8.27 -20.21
CA ASN A 10 -3.14 -7.56 -19.57
C ASN A 10 -3.65 -6.69 -18.41
N ALA A 11 -2.95 -6.73 -17.29
CA ALA A 11 -3.16 -5.82 -16.16
C ALA A 11 -2.56 -4.43 -16.49
N SER A 12 -2.94 -3.86 -17.65
CA SER A 12 -2.45 -2.56 -18.07
C SER A 12 -3.02 -1.47 -17.18
N LEU A 13 -2.16 -0.60 -16.69
CA LEU A 13 -2.49 0.59 -15.92
C LEU A 13 -2.16 1.87 -16.67
N GLN A 14 -2.09 1.79 -18.01
CA GLN A 14 -1.80 2.93 -18.85
C GLN A 14 -2.87 4.01 -18.69
N GLY A 15 -2.44 5.27 -18.53
CA GLY A 15 -3.34 6.39 -18.28
C GLY A 15 -3.72 6.60 -16.81
N HIS A 16 -3.31 5.71 -15.90
CA HIS A 16 -3.51 5.89 -14.46
C HIS A 16 -2.34 6.60 -13.79
N VAL A 17 -2.66 7.45 -12.80
CA VAL A 17 -1.67 8.06 -11.91
C VAL A 17 -1.79 7.41 -10.55
N ALA A 18 -0.67 6.90 -10.05
CA ALA A 18 -0.56 6.21 -8.77
C ALA A 18 0.30 7.02 -7.77
N ILE A 19 -0.14 7.12 -6.51
CA ILE A 19 0.70 7.52 -5.39
C ILE A 19 1.00 6.28 -4.56
N VAL A 20 2.29 6.03 -4.30
CA VAL A 20 2.76 4.94 -3.43
C VAL A 20 3.54 5.54 -2.28
N SER A 21 3.06 5.37 -1.03
CA SER A 21 3.80 5.82 0.16
C SER A 21 4.71 4.72 0.70
N GLY A 22 5.82 5.13 1.35
CA GLY A 22 6.82 4.19 1.85
C GLY A 22 7.59 3.49 0.72
N ALA A 23 7.84 4.19 -0.39
CA ALA A 23 8.31 3.57 -1.62
C ALA A 23 9.77 3.86 -1.96
N ALA A 24 10.57 4.40 -1.04
CA ALA A 24 12.03 4.48 -1.20
C ALA A 24 12.67 3.08 -1.18
N ARG A 25 12.07 2.10 -0.45
CA ARG A 25 12.62 0.74 -0.29
C ARG A 25 11.52 -0.31 -0.05
N GLY A 26 11.92 -1.57 0.08
CA GLY A 26 11.07 -2.68 0.51
C GLY A 26 9.83 -2.91 -0.35
N ILE A 27 8.70 -3.18 0.29
CA ILE A 27 7.42 -3.49 -0.36
C ILE A 27 6.96 -2.30 -1.20
N GLY A 28 6.98 -1.08 -0.66
CA GLY A 28 6.54 0.10 -1.38
C GLY A 28 7.31 0.35 -2.68
N ARG A 29 8.66 0.19 -2.64
CA ARG A 29 9.50 0.26 -3.84
C ARG A 29 9.11 -0.80 -4.88
N ALA A 30 8.96 -2.04 -4.46
CA ALA A 30 8.58 -3.13 -5.37
C ALA A 30 7.21 -2.87 -6.02
N VAL A 31 6.25 -2.34 -5.25
CA VAL A 31 4.93 -1.95 -5.74
C VAL A 31 5.04 -0.80 -6.74
N ALA A 32 5.79 0.27 -6.41
CA ALA A 32 5.98 1.41 -7.32
C ALA A 32 6.58 0.97 -8.66
N MET A 33 7.62 0.13 -8.64
CA MET A 33 8.23 -0.44 -9.83
C MET A 33 7.27 -1.31 -10.65
N ALA A 34 6.44 -2.12 -9.97
CA ALA A 34 5.48 -3.00 -10.63
C ALA A 34 4.31 -2.21 -11.27
N LEU A 35 3.80 -1.16 -10.60
CA LEU A 35 2.78 -0.27 -11.15
C LEU A 35 3.33 0.50 -12.37
N ALA A 36 4.55 1.01 -12.28
CA ALA A 36 5.25 1.68 -13.37
C ALA A 36 5.43 0.74 -14.58
N LYS A 37 5.88 -0.50 -14.35
CA LYS A 37 5.99 -1.54 -15.39
C LYS A 37 4.64 -1.89 -16.02
N ALA A 38 3.54 -1.78 -15.26
CA ALA A 38 2.19 -1.99 -15.77
C ALA A 38 1.65 -0.78 -16.56
N GLY A 39 2.39 0.32 -16.67
CA GLY A 39 2.07 1.51 -17.47
C GLY A 39 1.51 2.70 -16.70
N ALA A 40 1.42 2.64 -15.37
CA ALA A 40 0.99 3.78 -14.57
C ALA A 40 2.11 4.85 -14.49
N SER A 41 1.70 6.13 -14.43
CA SER A 41 2.57 7.20 -13.95
C SER A 41 2.61 7.13 -12.43
N VAL A 42 3.80 7.09 -11.81
CA VAL A 42 3.95 6.81 -10.38
C VAL A 42 4.57 8.00 -9.64
N ALA A 43 3.92 8.43 -8.57
CA ALA A 43 4.48 9.31 -7.56
C ALA A 43 4.92 8.49 -6.34
N VAL A 44 6.20 8.58 -6.00
CA VAL A 44 6.81 7.89 -4.85
C VAL A 44 6.88 8.85 -3.67
N PHE A 45 6.17 8.55 -2.58
CA PHE A 45 6.19 9.32 -1.34
C PHE A 45 6.98 8.56 -0.26
N ASP A 46 7.97 9.20 0.34
CA ASP A 46 8.73 8.61 1.46
C ASP A 46 9.34 9.72 2.34
N ALA A 47 9.59 9.42 3.60
CA ALA A 47 10.37 10.28 4.50
C ALA A 47 11.86 10.26 4.13
N LEU A 48 12.32 9.20 3.49
CA LEU A 48 13.65 9.09 2.89
C LEU A 48 13.63 9.64 1.45
N ALA A 49 14.81 9.96 0.92
CA ALA A 49 14.92 10.30 -0.49
C ALA A 49 14.43 9.12 -1.37
N ALA A 50 13.53 9.42 -2.29
CA ALA A 50 12.87 8.44 -3.15
C ALA A 50 13.38 8.47 -4.59
N ASP A 51 14.45 9.24 -4.84
CA ASP A 51 15.00 9.49 -6.18
C ASP A 51 15.52 8.22 -6.85
N ASP A 52 16.13 7.31 -6.08
CA ASP A 52 16.62 6.03 -6.61
C ASP A 52 15.51 5.15 -7.17
N THR A 53 14.34 5.12 -6.51
CA THR A 53 13.17 4.39 -7.00
C THR A 53 12.63 5.04 -8.26
N ALA A 54 12.51 6.37 -8.26
CA ALA A 54 12.03 7.12 -9.41
C ALA A 54 12.98 6.97 -10.60
N ALA A 55 14.30 7.10 -10.41
CA ALA A 55 15.31 6.92 -11.44
C ALA A 55 15.29 5.49 -12.00
N SER A 56 15.18 4.47 -11.14
CA SER A 56 15.10 3.07 -11.56
C SER A 56 13.88 2.77 -12.44
N ALA A 57 12.73 3.36 -12.13
CA ALA A 57 11.52 3.21 -12.93
C ALA A 57 11.62 3.98 -14.25
N THR A 58 12.17 5.20 -14.21
CA THR A 58 12.37 6.03 -15.40
C THR A 58 13.36 5.39 -16.39
N ALA A 59 14.42 4.75 -15.90
CA ALA A 59 15.36 4.00 -16.73
C ALA A 59 14.71 2.82 -17.46
N GLN A 60 13.54 2.35 -16.99
CA GLN A 60 12.73 1.33 -17.65
C GLN A 60 11.63 1.92 -18.55
N GLY A 61 11.67 3.22 -18.83
CA GLY A 61 10.74 3.91 -19.72
C GLY A 61 9.42 4.36 -19.06
N ALA A 62 9.31 4.29 -17.73
CA ALA A 62 8.12 4.71 -17.02
C ALA A 62 8.19 6.18 -16.58
N VAL A 63 7.02 6.82 -16.41
CA VAL A 63 6.91 8.13 -15.76
C VAL A 63 6.88 7.92 -14.25
N CYS A 64 7.97 8.27 -13.57
CA CYS A 64 8.07 8.15 -12.12
C CYS A 64 8.79 9.36 -11.50
N LYS A 65 8.26 9.88 -10.39
CA LYS A 65 8.85 11.01 -9.67
C LYS A 65 8.79 10.80 -8.16
N GLY A 66 9.83 11.28 -7.46
CA GLY A 66 9.93 11.22 -6.00
C GLY A 66 9.44 12.52 -5.32
N TRP A 67 8.83 12.37 -4.16
CA TRP A 67 8.53 13.43 -3.20
C TRP A 67 8.98 12.97 -1.83
N GLN A 68 9.87 13.72 -1.21
CA GLN A 68 10.31 13.46 0.15
C GLN A 68 9.39 14.19 1.12
N LEU A 69 8.64 13.44 1.94
CA LEU A 69 7.74 13.97 2.95
C LEU A 69 7.45 12.97 4.06
N ASP A 70 7.13 13.47 5.25
CA ASP A 70 6.59 12.65 6.32
C ASP A 70 5.07 12.46 6.08
N ILE A 71 4.64 11.22 5.90
CA ILE A 71 3.24 10.87 5.62
C ILE A 71 2.31 11.22 6.81
N SER A 72 2.86 11.39 8.02
CA SER A 72 2.11 11.79 9.20
C SER A 72 1.80 13.29 9.25
N ASP A 73 2.41 14.10 8.38
CA ASP A 73 2.07 15.52 8.19
C ASP A 73 0.96 15.64 7.13
N GLU A 74 -0.27 15.90 7.59
CA GLU A 74 -1.45 16.02 6.74
C GLU A 74 -1.28 17.11 5.67
N GLN A 75 -0.77 18.28 6.05
CA GLN A 75 -0.59 19.39 5.12
C GLN A 75 0.49 19.10 4.07
N ALA A 76 1.56 18.41 4.44
CA ALA A 76 2.59 17.99 3.49
C ALA A 76 2.01 17.01 2.47
N VAL A 77 1.17 16.06 2.92
CA VAL A 77 0.47 15.10 2.04
C VAL A 77 -0.47 15.82 1.08
N GLU A 78 -1.29 16.76 1.57
CA GLU A 78 -2.20 17.55 0.74
C GLU A 78 -1.46 18.32 -0.35
N ARG A 79 -0.41 19.06 0.02
CA ARG A 79 0.43 19.80 -0.94
C ARG A 79 1.06 18.88 -1.98
N ALA A 80 1.66 17.77 -1.54
CA ALA A 80 2.29 16.81 -2.43
C ALA A 80 1.28 16.16 -3.39
N ALA A 81 0.09 15.77 -2.90
CA ALA A 81 -0.97 15.20 -3.73
C ALA A 81 -1.47 16.21 -4.78
N ALA A 82 -1.61 17.49 -4.42
CA ALA A 82 -1.96 18.55 -5.38
C ALA A 82 -0.88 18.73 -6.45
N GLU A 83 0.41 18.71 -6.07
CA GLU A 83 1.51 18.75 -7.03
C GLU A 83 1.53 17.55 -7.97
N VAL A 84 1.26 16.34 -7.47
CA VAL A 84 1.14 15.13 -8.30
C VAL A 84 0.05 15.32 -9.33
N GLN A 85 -1.13 15.80 -8.92
CA GLN A 85 -2.24 16.03 -9.85
C GLN A 85 -1.90 17.08 -10.91
N ALA A 86 -1.20 18.15 -10.54
CA ALA A 86 -0.77 19.18 -11.48
C ALA A 86 0.29 18.68 -12.48
N ARG A 87 1.19 17.78 -12.07
CA ARG A 87 2.33 17.35 -12.88
C ARG A 87 2.09 16.05 -13.65
N LEU A 88 1.32 15.12 -13.10
CA LEU A 88 1.12 13.79 -13.67
C LEU A 88 -0.32 13.53 -14.11
N GLY A 89 -1.26 14.35 -13.67
CA GLY A 89 -2.69 14.19 -13.93
C GLY A 89 -3.46 13.65 -12.72
N PRO A 90 -4.76 13.42 -12.89
CA PRO A 90 -5.66 13.06 -11.80
C PRO A 90 -5.27 11.70 -11.17
N VAL A 91 -5.08 11.68 -9.87
CA VAL A 91 -4.72 10.46 -9.13
C VAL A 91 -5.91 9.49 -9.14
N SER A 92 -5.68 8.27 -9.63
CA SER A 92 -6.67 7.20 -9.68
C SER A 92 -6.25 5.96 -8.87
N ILE A 93 -4.99 5.88 -8.41
CA ILE A 93 -4.48 4.79 -7.60
C ILE A 93 -3.77 5.33 -6.37
N ILE A 94 -4.08 4.76 -5.20
CA ILE A 94 -3.33 4.96 -3.96
C ILE A 94 -2.86 3.61 -3.46
N VAL A 95 -1.57 3.50 -3.11
CA VAL A 95 -1.04 2.40 -2.32
C VAL A 95 -0.40 2.94 -1.05
N ALA A 96 -1.06 2.75 0.09
CA ALA A 96 -0.54 3.14 1.39
C ALA A 96 0.33 2.01 1.95
N ALA A 97 1.65 2.08 1.68
CA ALA A 97 2.63 1.09 2.13
C ALA A 97 3.63 1.66 3.15
N ALA A 98 3.57 2.95 3.46
CA ALA A 98 4.38 3.54 4.53
C ALA A 98 4.05 2.90 5.87
N GLY A 99 5.08 2.67 6.67
CA GLY A 99 4.92 2.14 8.01
C GLY A 99 6.25 2.01 8.74
N ILE A 100 6.16 2.06 10.04
CA ILE A 100 7.27 1.81 10.96
C ILE A 100 6.86 0.67 11.89
N MET A 101 7.83 -0.15 12.26
CA MET A 101 7.65 -1.31 13.13
C MET A 101 8.80 -1.33 14.15
N PRO A 102 8.70 -0.54 15.22
CA PRO A 102 9.65 -0.67 16.31
C PRO A 102 9.51 -2.04 16.97
N SER A 103 10.64 -2.61 17.40
CA SER A 103 10.64 -3.79 18.27
C SER A 103 10.02 -3.39 19.60
N GLY A 104 9.08 -4.18 20.11
CA GLY A 104 8.35 -3.70 21.25
C GLY A 104 7.88 -4.75 22.24
N ALA A 105 7.89 -4.32 23.51
CA ALA A 105 7.12 -4.90 24.59
C ALA A 105 5.64 -4.47 24.50
N VAL A 106 4.80 -5.01 25.34
CA VAL A 106 3.38 -4.60 25.46
C VAL A 106 3.25 -3.11 25.84
N ASP A 107 4.19 -2.60 26.61
CA ASP A 107 4.28 -1.18 26.99
C ASP A 107 5.53 -0.54 26.36
N SER A 108 5.33 0.12 25.21
CA SER A 108 6.36 0.87 24.48
C SER A 108 6.37 2.36 24.83
N GLY A 109 5.49 2.80 25.70
CA GLY A 109 5.28 4.20 26.06
C GLY A 109 4.44 4.97 25.03
N ILE A 110 3.75 6.01 25.54
CA ILE A 110 2.75 6.77 24.77
C ILE A 110 3.34 7.49 23.53
N ALA A 111 4.59 7.92 23.59
CA ALA A 111 5.23 8.62 22.47
C ALA A 111 5.44 7.68 21.26
N GLN A 112 5.94 6.47 21.50
CA GLN A 112 6.10 5.46 20.45
C GLN A 112 4.75 5.02 19.90
N TRP A 113 3.77 4.75 20.78
CA TRP A 113 2.40 4.45 20.40
C TRP A 113 1.84 5.49 19.41
N ARG A 114 1.88 6.77 19.79
CA ARG A 114 1.39 7.88 18.95
C ARG A 114 2.14 7.97 17.62
N ARG A 115 3.47 7.81 17.64
CA ARG A 115 4.28 7.87 16.42
C ARG A 115 3.92 6.76 15.44
N VAL A 116 3.74 5.53 15.93
CA VAL A 116 3.35 4.39 15.07
C VAL A 116 1.96 4.61 14.47
N LEU A 117 0.99 5.04 15.25
CA LEU A 117 -0.35 5.33 14.73
C LEU A 117 -0.33 6.48 13.72
N ALA A 118 0.39 7.57 14.01
CA ALA A 118 0.52 8.70 13.09
C ALA A 118 1.07 8.30 11.72
N VAL A 119 2.10 7.44 11.68
CA VAL A 119 2.68 6.98 10.40
C VAL A 119 1.82 5.92 9.75
N ASN A 120 1.49 4.84 10.50
CA ASN A 120 0.91 3.63 9.92
C ASN A 120 -0.58 3.78 9.58
N LEU A 121 -1.32 4.59 10.33
CA LEU A 121 -2.78 4.75 10.20
C LEU A 121 -3.15 6.14 9.68
N ASP A 122 -2.73 7.21 10.39
CA ASP A 122 -3.11 8.55 9.98
C ASP A 122 -2.52 8.93 8.62
N GLY A 123 -1.29 8.52 8.33
CA GLY A 123 -0.68 8.72 7.01
C GLY A 123 -1.49 8.11 5.87
N ALA A 124 -2.06 6.91 6.05
CA ALA A 124 -2.95 6.31 5.05
C ALA A 124 -4.26 7.10 4.93
N ARG A 125 -4.82 7.58 6.07
CA ARG A 125 -6.01 8.44 6.10
C ARG A 125 -5.76 9.76 5.37
N HIS A 126 -4.60 10.39 5.54
CA HIS A 126 -4.24 11.64 4.88
C HIS A 126 -4.22 11.47 3.35
N LEU A 127 -3.61 10.39 2.84
CA LEU A 127 -3.63 10.08 1.40
C LEU A 127 -5.05 9.89 0.87
N ILE A 128 -5.87 9.15 1.61
CA ILE A 128 -7.28 8.94 1.24
C ILE A 128 -8.01 10.27 1.22
N ALA A 129 -7.89 11.09 2.25
CA ALA A 129 -8.55 12.39 2.34
C ALA A 129 -8.16 13.33 1.19
N ALA A 130 -6.88 13.36 0.83
CA ALA A 130 -6.37 14.22 -0.25
C ALA A 130 -6.83 13.79 -1.66
N CYS A 131 -7.09 12.50 -1.89
CA CYS A 131 -7.32 12.00 -3.25
C CYS A 131 -8.74 11.45 -3.48
N TYR A 132 -9.41 10.92 -2.45
CA TYR A 132 -10.72 10.29 -2.56
C TYR A 132 -11.80 11.20 -3.17
N PRO A 133 -11.92 12.51 -2.81
CA PRO A 133 -12.93 13.37 -3.41
C PRO A 133 -12.82 13.44 -4.93
N GLY A 134 -11.60 13.58 -5.46
CA GLY A 134 -11.35 13.57 -6.89
C GLY A 134 -11.63 12.23 -7.55
N MET A 135 -11.29 11.11 -6.91
CA MET A 135 -11.61 9.77 -7.39
C MET A 135 -13.13 9.56 -7.48
N ALA A 136 -13.86 9.89 -6.41
CA ALA A 136 -15.31 9.75 -6.34
C ALA A 136 -16.03 10.62 -7.39
N ALA A 137 -15.58 11.85 -7.60
CA ALA A 137 -16.14 12.76 -8.60
C ALA A 137 -15.98 12.23 -10.04
N ARG A 138 -14.90 11.48 -10.31
CA ARG A 138 -14.65 10.87 -11.64
C ARG A 138 -15.23 9.48 -11.78
N GLY A 139 -15.71 8.85 -10.71
CA GLY A 139 -16.15 7.46 -10.72
C GLY A 139 -15.01 6.46 -10.95
N ASP A 140 -13.76 6.83 -10.59
CA ASP A 140 -12.56 6.01 -10.87
C ASP A 140 -11.54 6.14 -9.73
N GLY A 141 -11.45 5.12 -8.87
CA GLY A 141 -10.50 5.07 -7.77
C GLY A 141 -10.14 3.65 -7.34
N ARG A 142 -8.86 3.46 -7.08
CA ARG A 142 -8.30 2.19 -6.59
C ARG A 142 -7.39 2.46 -5.41
N ILE A 143 -7.75 1.95 -4.26
CA ILE A 143 -7.01 2.15 -3.01
C ILE A 143 -6.58 0.79 -2.50
N VAL A 144 -5.29 0.63 -2.22
CA VAL A 144 -4.74 -0.57 -1.57
C VAL A 144 -4.00 -0.15 -0.31
N LEU A 145 -4.40 -0.73 0.82
CA LEU A 145 -3.76 -0.52 2.12
C LEU A 145 -2.89 -1.73 2.45
N VAL A 146 -1.62 -1.47 2.76
CA VAL A 146 -0.69 -2.54 3.15
C VAL A 146 -0.75 -2.72 4.67
N SER A 147 -1.50 -3.74 5.09
CA SER A 147 -1.62 -4.18 6.48
C SER A 147 -0.50 -5.16 6.85
N SER A 148 -0.78 -6.20 7.61
CA SER A 148 0.14 -7.27 8.02
C SER A 148 -0.64 -8.42 8.63
N VAL A 149 -0.07 -9.63 8.63
CA VAL A 149 -0.58 -10.73 9.47
C VAL A 149 -0.63 -10.36 10.96
N ALA A 150 0.19 -9.40 11.41
CA ALA A 150 0.16 -8.88 12.78
C ALA A 150 -1.20 -8.29 13.16
N ALA A 151 -1.99 -7.80 12.20
CA ALA A 151 -3.36 -7.33 12.41
C ALA A 151 -4.29 -8.43 12.94
N ARG A 152 -3.97 -9.69 12.69
CA ARG A 152 -4.78 -10.86 13.04
C ARG A 152 -4.19 -11.71 14.16
N GLN A 153 -2.88 -11.83 14.20
CA GLN A 153 -2.19 -12.68 15.20
C GLN A 153 -1.60 -11.91 16.38
N GLY A 154 -1.71 -10.57 16.40
CA GLY A 154 -1.21 -9.74 17.50
C GLY A 154 0.29 -9.41 17.42
N GLY A 155 1.00 -9.85 16.38
CA GLY A 155 2.43 -9.59 16.19
C GLY A 155 3.34 -10.33 17.17
N LEU A 156 4.16 -11.26 16.67
CA LEU A 156 5.07 -12.03 17.54
C LEU A 156 6.34 -11.26 17.90
N LEU A 157 6.80 -10.38 17.00
CA LEU A 157 8.04 -9.61 17.15
C LEU A 157 7.81 -8.09 17.09
N ALA A 158 6.61 -7.69 16.71
CA ALA A 158 6.20 -6.29 16.61
C ALA A 158 5.47 -5.85 17.88
N GLY A 159 5.61 -4.57 18.24
CA GLY A 159 4.89 -4.00 19.40
C GLY A 159 3.37 -3.97 19.22
N ALA A 160 2.65 -3.77 20.34
CA ALA A 160 1.20 -3.68 20.35
C ALA A 160 0.67 -2.57 19.43
N GLU A 161 1.34 -1.42 19.40
CA GLU A 161 1.01 -0.27 18.54
C GLU A 161 1.07 -0.60 17.04
N TYR A 162 2.03 -1.44 16.62
CA TYR A 162 2.11 -1.90 15.24
C TYR A 162 0.91 -2.76 14.89
N SER A 163 0.62 -3.77 15.71
CA SER A 163 -0.50 -4.70 15.50
C SER A 163 -1.83 -3.95 15.50
N ALA A 164 -2.03 -3.03 16.45
CA ALA A 164 -3.21 -2.19 16.53
C ALA A 164 -3.36 -1.31 15.28
N SER A 165 -2.28 -0.65 14.83
CA SER A 165 -2.30 0.19 13.63
C SER A 165 -2.66 -0.61 12.38
N LYS A 166 -2.12 -1.83 12.23
CA LYS A 166 -2.40 -2.70 11.08
C LYS A 166 -3.81 -3.29 11.12
N GLY A 167 -4.35 -3.58 12.30
CA GLY A 167 -5.77 -3.93 12.49
C GLY A 167 -6.72 -2.78 12.14
N ALA A 168 -6.37 -1.56 12.56
CA ALA A 168 -7.13 -0.35 12.25
C ALA A 168 -7.17 -0.07 10.74
N LEU A 169 -6.08 -0.32 9.99
CA LEU A 169 -6.07 -0.21 8.53
C LEU A 169 -7.08 -1.15 7.86
N VAL A 170 -7.26 -2.37 8.38
CA VAL A 170 -8.26 -3.32 7.85
C VAL A 170 -9.66 -2.73 8.00
N SER A 171 -9.98 -2.19 9.19
CA SER A 171 -11.27 -1.56 9.45
C SER A 171 -11.49 -0.31 8.59
N LEU A 172 -10.48 0.57 8.50
CA LEU A 172 -10.50 1.75 7.65
C LEU A 172 -10.76 1.37 6.17
N GLY A 173 -10.04 0.39 5.65
CA GLY A 173 -10.18 -0.05 4.27
C GLY A 173 -11.57 -0.58 3.96
N ARG A 174 -12.18 -1.33 4.87
CA ARG A 174 -13.57 -1.81 4.74
C ARG A 174 -14.59 -0.66 4.78
N HIS A 175 -14.35 0.34 5.62
CA HIS A 175 -15.19 1.54 5.67
C HIS A 175 -15.11 2.31 4.33
N VAL A 176 -13.90 2.54 3.83
CA VAL A 176 -13.69 3.23 2.54
C VAL A 176 -14.30 2.43 1.38
N ALA A 177 -14.14 1.12 1.37
CA ALA A 177 -14.74 0.24 0.35
C ALA A 177 -16.27 0.34 0.30
N ARG A 178 -16.92 0.29 1.47
CA ARG A 178 -18.38 0.37 1.60
C ARG A 178 -18.92 1.71 1.07
N ASN A 179 -18.27 2.80 1.44
CA ASN A 179 -18.73 4.15 1.06
C ASN A 179 -18.29 4.52 -0.38
N GLY A 180 -17.17 3.99 -0.85
CA GLY A 180 -16.62 4.28 -2.16
C GLY A 180 -17.28 3.53 -3.31
N ALA A 181 -17.86 2.34 -3.06
CA ALA A 181 -18.37 1.45 -4.10
C ALA A 181 -19.40 2.11 -5.03
N ALA A 182 -20.35 2.87 -4.47
CA ALA A 182 -21.35 3.59 -5.24
C ALA A 182 -20.77 4.74 -6.08
N HIS A 183 -19.55 5.17 -5.77
CA HIS A 183 -18.81 6.23 -6.45
C HIS A 183 -17.67 5.69 -7.34
N GLY A 184 -17.68 4.40 -7.68
CA GLY A 184 -16.64 3.78 -8.50
C GLY A 184 -15.26 3.71 -7.84
N VAL A 185 -15.18 3.85 -6.51
CA VAL A 185 -13.93 3.75 -5.75
C VAL A 185 -13.87 2.42 -5.03
N ARG A 186 -12.86 1.62 -5.34
CA ARG A 186 -12.56 0.35 -4.67
C ARG A 186 -11.46 0.54 -3.64
N CYS A 187 -11.59 -0.12 -2.50
CA CYS A 187 -10.54 -0.15 -1.49
C CYS A 187 -10.33 -1.57 -1.01
N ASN A 188 -9.11 -2.06 -1.10
CA ASN A 188 -8.73 -3.40 -0.66
C ASN A 188 -7.51 -3.35 0.25
N ILE A 189 -7.34 -4.39 1.02
CA ILE A 189 -6.25 -4.53 1.97
C ILE A 189 -5.39 -5.72 1.57
N VAL A 190 -4.07 -5.56 1.61
CA VAL A 190 -3.12 -6.67 1.47
C VAL A 190 -2.45 -6.87 2.82
N SER A 191 -2.41 -8.12 3.29
CA SER A 191 -1.80 -8.49 4.58
C SER A 191 -0.61 -9.42 4.36
N PRO A 192 0.62 -8.84 4.22
CA PRO A 192 1.84 -9.62 4.07
C PRO A 192 2.16 -10.43 5.33
N GLY A 193 2.78 -11.59 5.13
CA GLY A 193 3.50 -12.32 6.16
C GLY A 193 4.90 -11.76 6.40
N VAL A 194 5.84 -12.62 6.75
CA VAL A 194 7.25 -12.21 6.90
C VAL A 194 7.87 -12.04 5.52
N ILE A 195 8.10 -10.78 5.15
CA ILE A 195 8.71 -10.38 3.88
C ILE A 195 10.14 -9.89 4.14
N GLU A 196 11.11 -10.36 3.37
CA GLU A 196 12.51 -9.91 3.49
C GLU A 196 12.64 -8.44 3.09
N THR A 197 12.84 -7.57 4.09
CA THR A 197 13.00 -6.13 3.94
C THR A 197 13.94 -5.58 5.01
N ASP A 198 14.46 -4.38 4.81
CA ASP A 198 15.29 -3.69 5.82
C ASP A 198 14.52 -3.44 7.14
N MET A 199 13.20 -3.33 7.07
CA MET A 199 12.35 -3.08 8.24
C MET A 199 12.50 -4.17 9.32
N ASN A 200 12.69 -5.42 8.91
CA ASN A 200 12.81 -6.57 9.80
C ASN A 200 14.17 -7.27 9.73
N ALA A 201 15.17 -6.67 9.08
CA ALA A 201 16.50 -7.26 8.92
C ALA A 201 17.21 -7.54 10.26
N HIS A 202 16.91 -6.72 11.28
CA HIS A 202 17.46 -6.85 12.64
C HIS A 202 16.69 -7.83 13.54
N LEU A 203 15.53 -8.32 13.10
CA LEU A 203 14.71 -9.24 13.89
C LEU A 203 15.11 -10.71 13.64
N PRO A 204 14.91 -11.59 14.63
CA PRO A 204 15.07 -13.01 14.44
C PRO A 204 14.19 -13.50 13.27
N LYS A 205 14.79 -14.24 12.35
CA LYS A 205 14.03 -14.84 11.24
C LYS A 205 13.32 -16.11 11.74
N PRO A 206 12.07 -16.35 11.34
CA PRO A 206 11.39 -17.59 11.66
C PRO A 206 12.12 -18.76 10.96
N ASP A 207 12.04 -19.93 11.57
CA ASP A 207 12.46 -21.15 10.90
C ASP A 207 11.59 -21.38 9.66
N ILE A 208 12.20 -21.34 8.48
CA ILE A 208 11.50 -21.51 7.21
C ILE A 208 10.79 -22.87 7.10
N HIS A 209 11.24 -23.90 7.86
CA HIS A 209 10.60 -25.19 7.90
C HIS A 209 9.24 -25.18 8.62
N THR A 210 8.95 -24.14 9.41
CA THR A 210 7.64 -23.94 10.04
C THR A 210 6.66 -23.21 9.11
N LEU A 211 7.15 -22.56 8.06
CA LEU A 211 6.32 -21.86 7.08
C LEU A 211 5.81 -22.85 6.02
N PRO A 212 4.50 -22.88 5.70
CA PRO A 212 3.97 -23.77 4.66
C PRO A 212 4.65 -23.59 3.30
N ALA A 213 4.93 -22.34 2.88
CA ALA A 213 5.65 -22.04 1.64
C ALA A 213 7.15 -22.37 1.68
N ARG A 214 7.71 -22.78 2.84
CA ARG A 214 9.13 -23.14 3.03
C ARG A 214 10.12 -22.04 2.63
N ARG A 215 9.69 -20.80 2.59
CA ARG A 215 10.52 -19.61 2.36
C ARG A 215 9.89 -18.37 2.96
N LEU A 216 10.70 -17.36 3.16
CA LEU A 216 10.20 -15.99 3.40
C LEU A 216 9.60 -15.42 2.12
N GLY A 217 8.70 -14.47 2.26
CA GLY A 217 8.21 -13.69 1.14
C GLY A 217 9.24 -12.66 0.69
N SER A 218 9.20 -12.29 -0.58
CA SER A 218 9.92 -11.15 -1.16
C SER A 218 8.97 -9.96 -1.34
N PRO A 219 9.48 -8.72 -1.46
CA PRO A 219 8.66 -7.57 -1.84
C PRO A 219 7.86 -7.79 -3.13
N GLN A 220 8.39 -8.55 -4.07
CA GLN A 220 7.74 -8.88 -5.35
C GLN A 220 6.51 -9.79 -5.16
N ASP A 221 6.52 -10.67 -4.17
CA ASP A 221 5.35 -11.50 -3.83
C ASP A 221 4.14 -10.64 -3.42
N VAL A 222 4.39 -9.45 -2.85
CA VAL A 222 3.35 -8.48 -2.47
C VAL A 222 2.96 -7.57 -3.65
N ALA A 223 3.92 -7.19 -4.47
CA ALA A 223 3.69 -6.26 -5.58
C ALA A 223 2.72 -6.80 -6.64
N GLY A 224 2.80 -8.09 -6.98
CA GLY A 224 1.91 -8.73 -7.95
C GLY A 224 0.42 -8.62 -7.58
N PRO A 225 0.02 -9.10 -6.39
CA PRO A 225 -1.35 -8.91 -5.89
C PRO A 225 -1.81 -7.46 -5.83
N VAL A 226 -0.94 -6.51 -5.46
CA VAL A 226 -1.29 -5.08 -5.46
C VAL A 226 -1.60 -4.58 -6.87
N VAL A 227 -0.78 -4.90 -7.88
CA VAL A 227 -1.05 -4.55 -9.28
C VAL A 227 -2.36 -5.16 -9.76
N PHE A 228 -2.64 -6.42 -9.42
CA PHE A 228 -3.92 -7.06 -9.73
C PHE A 228 -5.09 -6.29 -9.13
N LEU A 229 -5.05 -5.95 -7.84
CA LEU A 229 -6.11 -5.20 -7.17
C LEU A 229 -6.30 -3.79 -7.75
N CYS A 230 -5.25 -3.18 -8.29
CA CYS A 230 -5.31 -1.89 -8.96
C CYS A 230 -5.83 -1.99 -10.41
N SER A 231 -5.83 -3.17 -11.04
CA SER A 231 -6.24 -3.37 -12.43
C SER A 231 -7.75 -3.54 -12.58
N ASP A 232 -8.22 -3.47 -13.83
CA ASP A 232 -9.62 -3.72 -14.17
C ASP A 232 -10.05 -5.17 -13.97
N ARG A 233 -9.09 -6.09 -13.84
CA ARG A 233 -9.37 -7.49 -13.52
C ARG A 233 -9.96 -7.68 -12.13
N ALA A 234 -9.79 -6.70 -11.25
CA ALA A 234 -10.35 -6.67 -9.90
C ALA A 234 -11.59 -5.76 -9.78
N ASN A 235 -12.28 -5.42 -10.86
CA ASN A 235 -13.38 -4.43 -10.86
C ASN A 235 -14.55 -4.78 -9.95
N TYR A 236 -14.73 -6.05 -9.59
CA TYR A 236 -15.80 -6.48 -8.67
C TYR A 236 -15.24 -6.90 -7.30
N ILE A 237 -13.98 -6.49 -6.99
CA ILE A 237 -13.32 -6.80 -5.72
C ILE A 237 -13.13 -5.50 -4.94
N THR A 238 -13.82 -5.37 -3.80
CA THR A 238 -13.67 -4.26 -2.86
C THR A 238 -13.95 -4.71 -1.44
N GLY A 239 -13.21 -4.19 -0.46
CA GLY A 239 -13.34 -4.51 0.96
C GLY A 239 -12.68 -5.83 1.39
N ILE A 240 -11.98 -6.52 0.47
CA ILE A 240 -11.27 -7.75 0.82
C ILE A 240 -9.99 -7.43 1.59
N GLU A 241 -9.64 -8.30 2.53
CA GLU A 241 -8.31 -8.43 3.09
C GLU A 241 -7.65 -9.65 2.47
N LEU A 242 -6.67 -9.42 1.59
CA LEU A 242 -5.96 -10.45 0.84
C LEU A 242 -4.68 -10.87 1.59
N PRO A 243 -4.61 -12.09 2.15
CA PRO A 243 -3.38 -12.60 2.74
C PRO A 243 -2.32 -12.86 1.67
N VAL A 244 -1.11 -12.32 1.88
CA VAL A 244 0.07 -12.60 1.04
C VAL A 244 1.19 -13.06 1.97
N ASN A 245 1.03 -14.27 2.51
CA ASN A 245 1.80 -14.74 3.67
C ASN A 245 2.36 -16.16 3.54
N GLY A 246 2.32 -16.75 2.34
CA GLY A 246 2.85 -18.10 2.11
C GLY A 246 2.19 -19.21 2.97
N GLY A 247 0.97 -18.99 3.43
CA GLY A 247 0.26 -19.90 4.32
C GLY A 247 0.63 -19.75 5.80
N GLN A 248 1.39 -18.72 6.18
CA GLN A 248 1.77 -18.46 7.57
C GLN A 248 0.55 -18.35 8.50
N LEU A 249 -0.55 -17.80 8.00
CA LEU A 249 -1.78 -17.62 8.74
C LEU A 249 -2.98 -17.77 7.80
N PHE A 250 -3.92 -18.61 8.18
CA PHE A 250 -5.21 -18.76 7.50
C PHE A 250 -6.30 -18.05 8.31
N TYR A 251 -7.08 -17.25 7.65
CA TYR A 251 -8.27 -16.63 8.22
C TYR A 251 -9.33 -16.43 7.14
N PRO A 252 -10.61 -16.44 7.50
CA PRO A 252 -11.70 -16.28 6.55
C PRO A 252 -11.77 -14.87 5.96
#